data_88b97fae072b2cc36a19dfdbfda62925
#
_entry.id   88b97fae072b2cc36a19dfdbfda62925
#
_cell.length_a   1.000
_cell.length_b   1.000
_cell.length_c   1.000
_cell.angle_alpha   90.00
_cell.angle_beta   90.00
_cell.angle_gamma   90.00
#
_symmetry.space_group_name_H-M   'P 1'
#
loop_
_entity.id
_entity.type
_entity.pdbx_description
1 polymer ?
#
loop_
_entity_poly.entity_id
_entity_poly.type
_entity_poly.pdbx_seq_one_letter_code
_entity_poly.pdbx_strand_id
1 'polypeptide(L)'
;MAKANKEKLLEDLERTRARRLEIDRKIQELEQKILDCTRQEIVGLVEEANLTPDQLKVVIGYAKQGKFGMIPGKEEKKNEG
;
A
#
# COMPACT_ATOMS: atom_id res chain seq x y z
N MET A 1 -12.38 -43.93 -15.72
CA MET A 1 -12.48 -43.27 -14.63
C MET A 1 -11.38 -42.31 -14.43
N ALA A 2 -10.17 -42.66 -14.44
CA ALA A 2 -9.11 -41.76 -14.21
C ALA A 2 -9.11 -40.62 -15.18
N LYS A 3 -9.43 -40.89 -16.42
CA LYS A 3 -9.45 -39.88 -17.39
C LYS A 3 -10.50 -38.85 -17.09
N ALA A 4 -11.68 -39.27 -16.72
CA ALA A 4 -12.75 -38.37 -16.45
C ALA A 4 -12.39 -37.53 -15.24
N ASN A 5 -11.75 -38.14 -14.25
CA ASN A 5 -11.37 -37.40 -13.07
C ASN A 5 -10.36 -36.33 -13.39
N LYS A 6 -9.42 -36.63 -14.30
CA LYS A 6 -8.41 -35.68 -14.65
C LYS A 6 -9.01 -34.48 -15.35
N GLU A 7 -9.95 -34.71 -16.24
CA GLU A 7 -10.58 -33.61 -16.94
C GLU A 7 -11.35 -32.73 -16.00
N LYS A 8 -12.03 -33.33 -15.04
CA LYS A 8 -12.76 -32.57 -14.10
C LYS A 8 -11.83 -31.76 -13.24
N LEU A 9 -10.71 -32.35 -12.85
CA LEU A 9 -9.76 -31.65 -12.03
C LEU A 9 -9.13 -30.47 -12.79
N LEU A 10 -8.91 -30.64 -14.08
CA LEU A 10 -8.36 -29.54 -14.86
C LEU A 10 -9.37 -28.40 -14.98
N GLU A 11 -10.65 -28.73 -15.13
CA GLU A 11 -11.66 -27.70 -15.18
C GLU A 11 -11.74 -26.97 -13.84
N ASP A 12 -11.67 -27.73 -12.75
CA ASP A 12 -11.74 -27.11 -11.44
C ASP A 12 -10.53 -26.21 -11.24
N LEU A 13 -9.38 -26.64 -11.73
CA LEU A 13 -8.17 -25.83 -11.57
C LEU A 13 -8.31 -24.51 -12.31
N GLU A 14 -8.85 -24.56 -13.52
CA GLU A 14 -9.03 -23.34 -14.28
C GLU A 14 -10.01 -22.40 -13.59
N ARG A 15 -11.07 -22.93 -13.04
CA ARG A 15 -12.05 -22.14 -12.37
C ARG A 15 -11.43 -21.49 -11.14
N THR A 16 -10.62 -22.26 -10.43
CA THR A 16 -9.99 -21.76 -9.22
C THR A 16 -8.98 -20.67 -9.56
N ARG A 17 -8.25 -20.83 -10.65
CA ARG A 17 -7.31 -19.80 -11.05
C ARG A 17 -8.02 -18.52 -11.44
N ALA A 18 -9.17 -18.65 -12.09
CA ALA A 18 -9.94 -17.47 -12.45
C ALA A 18 -10.41 -16.74 -11.21
N ARG A 19 -10.82 -17.47 -10.17
CA ARG A 19 -11.25 -16.84 -8.95
C ARG A 19 -10.09 -16.15 -8.28
N ARG A 20 -8.90 -16.77 -8.35
CA ARG A 20 -7.74 -16.17 -7.71
C ARG A 20 -7.40 -14.85 -8.40
N LEU A 21 -7.52 -14.81 -9.72
CA LEU A 21 -7.24 -13.59 -10.43
C LEU A 21 -8.20 -12.51 -10.02
N GLU A 22 -9.45 -12.85 -9.83
CA GLU A 22 -10.42 -11.90 -9.43
C GLU A 22 -10.15 -11.38 -8.03
N ILE A 23 -9.75 -12.27 -7.13
CA ILE A 23 -9.45 -11.88 -5.76
C ILE A 23 -8.20 -11.00 -5.76
N ASP A 24 -7.20 -11.33 -6.58
CA ASP A 24 -5.99 -10.52 -6.65
C ASP A 24 -6.32 -9.12 -7.13
N ARG A 25 -7.26 -9.00 -8.06
CA ARG A 25 -7.65 -7.71 -8.54
C ARG A 25 -8.33 -6.90 -7.44
N LYS A 26 -9.15 -7.55 -6.63
CA LYS A 26 -9.81 -6.87 -5.54
C LYS A 26 -8.81 -6.42 -4.50
N ILE A 27 -7.79 -7.22 -4.26
CA ILE A 27 -6.75 -6.83 -3.31
C ILE A 27 -6.04 -5.58 -3.82
N GLN A 28 -5.72 -5.53 -5.10
CA GLN A 28 -5.07 -4.37 -5.65
C GLN A 28 -5.96 -3.14 -5.57
N GLU A 29 -7.25 -3.31 -5.79
CA GLU A 29 -8.17 -2.19 -5.71
C GLU A 29 -8.24 -1.67 -4.28
N LEU A 30 -8.27 -2.57 -3.31
CA LEU A 30 -8.32 -2.15 -1.92
C LEU A 30 -7.03 -1.45 -1.51
N GLU A 31 -5.89 -1.98 -1.97
CA GLU A 31 -4.62 -1.36 -1.67
C GLU A 31 -4.56 0.05 -2.25
N GLN A 32 -5.11 0.22 -3.45
CA GLN A 32 -5.13 1.53 -4.06
C GLN A 32 -6.05 2.47 -3.28
N LYS A 33 -7.18 1.97 -2.80
CA LYS A 33 -8.09 2.80 -2.03
C LYS A 33 -7.45 3.22 -0.71
N ILE A 34 -6.71 2.31 -0.09
CA ILE A 34 -6.03 2.65 1.15
C ILE A 34 -5.01 3.74 0.88
N LEU A 35 -4.28 3.63 -0.23
CA LEU A 35 -3.29 4.61 -0.56
C LEU A 35 -3.95 5.97 -0.81
N ASP A 36 -5.09 5.96 -1.49
CA ASP A 36 -5.79 7.20 -1.76
C ASP A 36 -6.28 7.83 -0.47
N CYS A 37 -6.77 7.02 0.46
CA CYS A 37 -7.22 7.54 1.74
C CYS A 37 -6.05 8.14 2.52
N THR A 38 -4.90 7.49 2.47
CA THR A 38 -3.74 8.01 3.16
C THR A 38 -3.32 9.35 2.56
N ARG A 39 -3.39 9.45 1.24
CA ARG A 39 -3.05 10.71 0.60
C ARG A 39 -4.01 11.82 1.00
N GLN A 40 -5.29 11.49 1.11
CA GLN A 40 -6.26 12.48 1.52
C GLN A 40 -6.04 12.90 2.96
N GLU A 41 -5.63 11.97 3.81
CA GLU A 41 -5.33 12.30 5.18
C GLU A 41 -4.15 13.26 5.25
N ILE A 42 -3.13 13.02 4.43
CA ILE A 42 -1.97 13.88 4.41
C ILE A 42 -2.35 15.26 3.94
N VAL A 43 -3.17 15.34 2.89
CA VAL A 43 -3.61 16.63 2.38
C VAL A 43 -4.41 17.35 3.48
N GLY A 44 -5.25 16.62 4.19
CA GLY A 44 -6.03 17.23 5.25
C GLY A 44 -5.15 17.80 6.36
N LEU A 45 -4.08 17.08 6.69
CA LEU A 45 -3.18 17.55 7.73
C LEU A 45 -2.44 18.78 7.27
N VAL A 46 -2.03 18.82 6.00
CA VAL A 46 -1.34 19.98 5.47
C VAL A 46 -2.27 21.19 5.49
N GLU A 47 -3.53 20.98 5.13
CA GLU A 47 -4.48 22.05 5.13
C GLU A 47 -4.76 22.56 6.55
N GLU A 48 -4.85 21.67 7.48
CA GLU A 48 -5.08 22.06 8.84
C GLU A 48 -3.92 22.87 9.38
N ALA A 49 -2.71 22.54 9.00
CA ALA A 49 -1.54 23.25 9.45
C ALA A 49 -1.32 24.55 8.70
N ASN A 50 -2.14 24.79 7.66
CA ASN A 50 -2.00 25.99 6.85
C ASN A 50 -0.63 26.14 6.27
N LEU A 51 -0.07 25.03 5.81
CA LEU A 51 1.26 25.08 5.22
C LEU A 51 1.19 25.55 3.79
N THR A 52 2.05 26.50 3.43
CA THR A 52 2.15 26.91 2.04
C THR A 52 2.98 25.86 1.32
N PRO A 53 2.95 25.86 0.00
CA PRO A 53 3.78 24.93 -0.75
C PRO A 53 5.26 25.04 -0.43
N ASP A 54 5.75 26.25 -0.19
CA ASP A 54 7.15 26.43 0.13
C ASP A 54 7.46 25.84 1.51
N GLN A 55 6.59 26.04 2.47
CA GLN A 55 6.79 25.48 3.79
C GLN A 55 6.74 23.96 3.71
N LEU A 56 5.85 23.42 2.89
CA LEU A 56 5.75 21.98 2.76
C LEU A 56 7.01 21.42 2.16
N LYS A 57 7.64 22.14 1.22
CA LYS A 57 8.87 21.66 0.64
C LYS A 57 9.96 21.58 1.70
N VAL A 58 9.96 22.50 2.62
CA VAL A 58 10.95 22.50 3.70
C VAL A 58 10.74 21.27 4.58
N VAL A 59 9.49 20.96 4.89
CA VAL A 59 9.18 19.83 5.73
C VAL A 59 9.60 18.53 5.04
N ILE A 60 9.32 18.44 3.75
CA ILE A 60 9.69 17.27 2.99
C ILE A 60 11.21 17.15 2.95
N GLY A 61 11.91 18.28 2.84
CA GLY A 61 13.34 18.26 2.85
C GLY A 61 13.90 17.71 4.15
N TYR A 62 13.31 18.11 5.27
CA TYR A 62 13.74 17.59 6.54
C TYR A 62 13.47 16.08 6.60
N ALA A 63 12.33 15.63 6.13
CA ALA A 63 12.02 14.23 6.16
C ALA A 63 13.03 13.44 5.34
N LYS A 64 13.39 13.96 4.18
CA LYS A 64 14.32 13.25 3.34
C LYS A 64 15.71 13.21 3.94
N GLN A 65 16.06 14.21 4.72
CA GLN A 65 17.35 14.22 5.34
C GLN A 65 17.39 13.40 6.60
N GLY A 66 16.26 12.84 6.98
CA GLY A 66 16.24 12.02 8.16
C GLY A 66 16.07 12.77 9.44
N LYS A 67 15.80 14.05 9.37
CA LYS A 67 15.63 14.80 10.60
C LYS A 67 14.39 14.41 11.36
N PHE A 68 13.44 13.85 10.66
CA PHE A 68 12.27 13.40 11.33
C PHE A 68 12.57 12.07 12.01
N GLY A 69 13.76 11.55 11.84
CA GLY A 69 14.14 10.34 12.50
C GLY A 69 14.25 10.54 13.97
N MET A 70 14.19 11.80 14.39
CA MET A 70 14.23 12.03 15.80
C MET A 70 12.94 11.61 16.38
N ILE A 71 11.94 11.38 15.59
CA ILE A 71 10.70 10.91 16.11
C ILE A 71 10.89 9.53 16.62
N PRO A 72 10.48 9.25 17.82
CA PRO A 72 10.68 7.96 18.40
C PRO A 72 10.02 6.92 17.56
N GLY A 73 10.51 5.87 17.46
CA GLY A 73 9.96 4.84 16.70
C GLY A 73 10.50 4.71 15.35
N LYS A 74 10.81 5.79 14.77
CA LYS A 74 11.32 5.74 13.54
C LYS A 74 12.74 5.49 13.65
N GLU A 75 13.37 5.97 14.60
CA GLU A 75 14.67 5.80 14.76
C GLU A 75 15.05 4.48 15.03
N GLU A 76 14.40 3.77 15.74
CA GLU A 76 14.77 2.57 16.05
C GLU A 76 14.89 1.73 14.90
N LYS A 77 14.09 1.87 14.05
CA LYS A 77 14.20 1.12 13.00
C LYS A 77 15.37 1.26 12.27
N LYS A 78 15.83 2.31 12.07
CA LYS A 78 16.89 2.49 11.35
C LYS A 78 18.01 2.04 11.95
N ASN A 79 18.02 2.01 13.04
CA ASN A 79 19.13 1.71 13.65
C ASN A 79 19.46 0.43 13.56
N GLU A 80 18.63 -0.24 13.48
CA GLU A 80 18.96 -1.35 13.47
C GLU A 80 19.70 -1.60 12.54
N GLY A 81 19.58 -0.98 11.88
CA GLY A 81 20.41 -1.15 10.84
C GLY A 81 21.54 -0.49 11.13
#